data_39453bf2fadc26f1674ce633f5e4decf
#
_entry.id   39453bf2fadc26f1674ce633f5e4decf
#
_cell.length_a   1.000
_cell.length_b   1.000
_cell.length_c   1.000
_cell.angle_alpha   90.00
_cell.angle_beta   90.00
_cell.angle_gamma   90.00
#
_symmetry.space_group_name_H-M   'P 1'
#
loop_
_entity.id
_entity.type
_entity.pdbx_description
1 polymer ?
#
loop_
_entity_poly.entity_id
_entity_poly.type
_entity_poly.pdbx_seq_one_letter_code
_entity_poly.pdbx_strand_id
1 'polypeptide(L)'
;MLNDASWLRDKEDGDRAFAVITMCRVLHSLEHGTITSKPKAVQWARTKLDKQWNQLIDKAVAVSNHEEGNIFLGETLDFIRHIKQRIEGKAS
;
A
#
# COMPACT_ATOMS: atom_id res chain seq x y z
N MET A 1 6.70 15.95 23.92
CA MET A 1 5.34 15.78 23.88
C MET A 1 4.79 15.56 22.49
N LEU A 2 3.52 15.43 22.40
CA LEU A 2 2.88 15.09 21.14
C LEU A 2 3.12 16.06 20.00
N ASN A 3 3.54 17.24 20.33
CA ASN A 3 3.77 18.26 19.31
C ASN A 3 5.10 18.14 18.60
N ASP A 4 5.97 17.30 19.13
CA ASP A 4 7.22 17.06 18.45
C ASP A 4 6.98 16.07 17.33
N ALA A 5 6.93 16.57 16.11
CA ALA A 5 6.61 15.76 14.94
C ALA A 5 7.81 15.03 14.37
N SER A 6 8.98 15.20 14.97
CA SER A 6 10.17 14.59 14.39
C SER A 6 10.07 13.07 14.33
N TRP A 7 9.51 12.44 15.38
CA TRP A 7 9.33 11.00 15.38
C TRP A 7 8.29 10.56 14.36
N LEU A 8 7.32 11.41 14.06
CA LEU A 8 6.34 11.11 13.02
C LEU A 8 6.97 11.10 11.64
N ARG A 9 7.91 12.02 11.40
CA ARG A 9 8.58 12.07 10.11
C ARG A 9 9.35 10.80 9.83
N ASP A 10 9.99 10.27 10.85
CA ASP A 10 10.75 9.04 10.70
C ASP A 10 9.85 7.86 10.38
N LYS A 11 8.57 7.95 10.74
CA LYS A 11 7.62 6.87 10.54
C LYS A 11 6.67 7.09 9.37
N GLU A 12 6.68 8.28 8.78
CA GLU A 12 5.73 8.59 7.71
C GLU A 12 5.86 7.62 6.53
N ASP A 13 7.08 7.34 6.09
CA ASP A 13 7.27 6.41 4.99
C ASP A 13 6.84 4.99 5.37
N GLY A 14 7.11 4.60 6.62
CA GLY A 14 6.69 3.31 7.12
C GLY A 14 5.16 3.19 7.16
N ASP A 15 4.49 4.24 7.61
CA ASP A 15 3.02 4.27 7.66
C ASP A 15 2.43 4.21 6.26
N ARG A 16 3.02 4.93 5.32
CA ARG A 16 2.57 4.92 3.93
C ARG A 16 2.79 3.56 3.29
N ALA A 17 3.95 2.96 3.55
CA ALA A 17 4.24 1.61 3.07
C ALA A 17 3.22 0.62 3.62
N PHE A 18 2.93 0.73 4.91
CA PHE A 18 1.94 -0.13 5.54
C PHE A 18 0.57 0.03 4.89
N ALA A 19 0.18 1.27 4.61
CA ALA A 19 -1.10 1.54 3.97
C ALA A 19 -1.18 0.91 2.58
N VAL A 20 -0.12 1.05 1.78
CA VAL A 20 -0.08 0.47 0.44
C VAL A 20 -0.21 -1.05 0.50
N ILE A 21 0.58 -1.69 1.36
CA ILE A 21 0.57 -3.15 1.49
C ILE A 21 -0.79 -3.61 2.03
N THR A 22 -1.34 -2.88 3.00
CA THR A 22 -2.64 -3.22 3.57
C THR A 22 -3.73 -3.17 2.49
N MET A 23 -3.71 -2.15 1.63
CA MET A 23 -4.69 -2.07 0.56
C MET A 23 -4.56 -3.23 -0.43
N CYS A 24 -3.33 -3.67 -0.72
CA CYS A 24 -3.13 -4.86 -1.55
C CYS A 24 -3.77 -6.09 -0.91
N ARG A 25 -3.59 -6.25 0.39
CA ARG A 25 -4.16 -7.39 1.12
C ARG A 25 -5.69 -7.33 1.15
N VAL A 26 -6.23 -6.14 1.38
CA VAL A 26 -7.68 -5.96 1.39
C VAL A 26 -8.28 -6.32 0.04
N LEU A 27 -7.69 -5.82 -1.02
CA LEU A 27 -8.19 -6.11 -2.37
C LEU A 27 -8.12 -7.61 -2.66
N HIS A 28 -7.00 -8.24 -2.32
CA HIS A 28 -6.83 -9.68 -2.51
C HIS A 28 -7.91 -10.46 -1.76
N SER A 29 -8.14 -10.10 -0.50
CA SER A 29 -9.16 -10.78 0.32
C SER A 29 -10.54 -10.66 -0.28
N LEU A 30 -10.87 -9.50 -0.81
CA LEU A 30 -12.18 -9.28 -1.40
C LEU A 30 -12.36 -10.06 -2.69
N GLU A 31 -11.32 -10.23 -3.48
CA GLU A 31 -11.43 -10.95 -4.73
C GLU A 31 -11.37 -12.47 -4.55
N HIS A 32 -10.61 -12.94 -3.57
CA HIS A 32 -10.41 -14.39 -3.38
C HIS A 32 -11.13 -14.96 -2.17
N GLY A 33 -11.65 -14.10 -1.31
CA GLY A 33 -12.36 -14.54 -0.11
C GLY A 33 -11.47 -15.13 0.96
N THR A 34 -10.17 -14.98 0.85
CA THR A 34 -9.22 -15.51 1.82
C THR A 34 -8.17 -14.48 2.17
N ILE A 35 -7.65 -14.59 3.39
CA ILE A 35 -6.54 -13.76 3.84
C ILE A 35 -5.24 -14.43 3.43
N THR A 36 -4.32 -13.65 2.90
CA THR A 36 -3.02 -14.17 2.47
C THR A 36 -1.88 -13.38 3.12
N SER A 37 -0.67 -13.87 2.99
CA SER A 37 0.49 -13.20 3.51
C SER A 37 0.80 -11.93 2.72
N LYS A 38 1.55 -11.01 3.35
CA LYS A 38 1.94 -9.78 2.67
C LYS A 38 2.67 -10.03 1.35
N PRO A 39 3.69 -10.91 1.30
CA PRO A 39 4.38 -11.15 0.04
C PRO A 39 3.48 -11.65 -1.07
N LYS A 40 2.56 -12.55 -0.75
CA LYS A 40 1.64 -13.08 -1.76
C LYS A 40 0.68 -12.00 -2.26
N ALA A 41 0.16 -11.20 -1.35
CA ALA A 41 -0.76 -10.12 -1.72
C ALA A 41 -0.06 -9.09 -2.61
N VAL A 42 1.19 -8.76 -2.28
CA VAL A 42 1.97 -7.80 -3.06
C VAL A 42 2.24 -8.34 -4.47
N GLN A 43 2.68 -9.59 -4.58
CA GLN A 43 2.93 -10.19 -5.88
C GLN A 43 1.66 -10.23 -6.73
N TRP A 44 0.57 -10.61 -6.13
CA TRP A 44 -0.71 -10.65 -6.82
C TRP A 44 -1.12 -9.26 -7.30
N ALA A 45 -0.97 -8.25 -6.44
CA ALA A 45 -1.34 -6.88 -6.79
C ALA A 45 -0.49 -6.36 -7.96
N ARG A 46 0.80 -6.71 -7.99
CA ARG A 46 1.69 -6.29 -9.07
C ARG A 46 1.26 -6.83 -10.42
N THR A 47 0.63 -8.00 -10.43
CA THR A 47 0.16 -8.60 -11.67
C THR A 47 -1.24 -8.11 -12.07
N LYS A 48 -2.04 -7.71 -11.08
CA LYS A 48 -3.42 -7.31 -11.33
C LYS A 48 -3.60 -5.82 -11.56
N LEU A 49 -2.77 -5.00 -10.92
CA LEU A 49 -2.88 -3.55 -11.05
C LEU A 49 -2.02 -3.05 -12.20
N ASP A 50 -2.34 -1.84 -12.65
CA ASP A 50 -1.59 -1.21 -13.73
C ASP A 50 -0.11 -1.05 -13.35
N LYS A 51 0.74 -1.03 -14.37
CA LYS A 51 2.18 -0.90 -14.16
C LYS A 51 2.55 0.36 -13.39
N GLN A 52 1.76 1.41 -13.52
CA GLN A 52 2.05 2.64 -12.80
C GLN A 52 2.10 2.45 -11.28
N TRP A 53 1.39 1.45 -10.77
CA TRP A 53 1.36 1.16 -9.33
C TRP A 53 2.50 0.26 -8.87
N ASN A 54 3.16 -0.43 -9.82
CA ASN A 54 4.24 -1.35 -9.46
C ASN A 54 5.38 -0.64 -8.76
N GLN A 55 5.74 0.57 -9.21
CA GLN A 55 6.81 1.33 -8.58
C GLN A 55 6.47 1.68 -7.14
N LEU A 56 5.23 2.10 -6.91
CA LEU A 56 4.80 2.43 -5.55
C LEU A 56 4.80 1.20 -4.66
N ILE A 57 4.32 0.08 -5.18
CA ILE A 57 4.30 -1.18 -4.43
C ILE A 57 5.74 -1.61 -4.10
N ASP A 58 6.65 -1.50 -5.06
CA ASP A 58 8.05 -1.85 -4.83
C ASP A 58 8.68 -0.96 -3.75
N LYS A 59 8.39 0.34 -3.78
CA LYS A 59 8.87 1.25 -2.75
C LYS A 59 8.31 0.87 -1.37
N ALA A 60 7.04 0.50 -1.33
CA ALA A 60 6.41 0.11 -0.07
C ALA A 60 7.06 -1.14 0.50
N VAL A 61 7.35 -2.12 -0.35
CA VAL A 61 8.03 -3.34 0.09
C VAL A 61 9.43 -3.01 0.60
N ALA A 62 10.17 -2.17 -0.10
CA ALA A 62 11.52 -1.79 0.31
C ALA A 62 11.51 -1.11 1.68
N VAL A 63 10.61 -0.15 1.88
CA VAL A 63 10.49 0.55 3.16
C VAL A 63 10.07 -0.42 4.26
N SER A 64 9.17 -1.33 3.96
CA SER A 64 8.71 -2.34 4.91
C SER A 64 9.86 -3.28 5.33
N ASN A 65 10.86 -3.46 4.48
CA ASN A 65 12.04 -4.26 4.77
C ASN A 65 13.20 -3.42 5.32
N HIS A 66 12.92 -2.20 5.76
CA HIS A 66 13.91 -1.28 6.31
C HIS A 66 14.95 -0.82 5.30
N GLU A 67 14.62 -0.89 4.03
CA GLU A 67 15.47 -0.34 2.98
C GLU A 67 15.12 1.12 2.72
N GLU A 68 16.04 1.85 2.13
CA GLU A 68 15.78 3.24 1.82
C GLU A 68 14.73 3.37 0.73
N GLY A 69 13.87 4.36 0.90
CA GLY A 69 12.84 4.64 -0.09
C GLY A 69 11.99 5.80 0.37
N ASN A 70 11.49 6.56 -0.60
CA ASN A 70 10.59 7.67 -0.34
C ASN A 70 9.22 7.36 -0.93
N ILE A 71 8.21 7.43 -0.08
CA ILE A 71 6.82 7.24 -0.52
C ILE A 71 6.12 8.56 -0.31
N PHE A 72 5.67 9.16 -1.41
CA PHE A 72 4.99 10.45 -1.34
C PHE A 72 3.54 10.26 -0.90
N LEU A 73 3.08 11.20 -0.09
CA LEU A 73 1.70 11.16 0.39
C LEU A 73 0.70 11.18 -0.76
N GLY A 74 0.97 12.01 -1.78
CA GLY A 74 0.08 12.08 -2.94
C GLY A 74 -0.05 10.74 -3.64
N GLU A 75 1.06 10.04 -3.84
CA GLU A 75 1.03 8.71 -4.47
C GLU A 75 0.23 7.73 -3.62
N THR A 76 0.43 7.76 -2.31
CA THR A 76 -0.29 6.88 -1.40
C THR A 76 -1.79 7.14 -1.45
N LEU A 77 -2.18 8.40 -1.42
CA LEU A 77 -3.59 8.77 -1.48
C LEU A 77 -4.22 8.36 -2.80
N ASP A 78 -3.50 8.55 -3.90
CA ASP A 78 -3.99 8.14 -5.22
C ASP A 78 -4.19 6.64 -5.28
N PHE A 79 -3.25 5.87 -4.72
CA PHE A 79 -3.36 4.43 -4.68
C PHE A 79 -4.56 3.98 -3.86
N ILE A 80 -4.72 4.56 -2.66
CA ILE A 80 -5.86 4.22 -1.80
C ILE A 80 -7.17 4.54 -2.52
N ARG A 81 -7.23 5.68 -3.17
CA ARG A 81 -8.43 6.08 -3.91
C ARG A 81 -8.72 5.11 -5.06
N HIS A 82 -7.67 4.70 -5.78
CA HIS A 82 -7.81 3.74 -6.87
C HIS A 82 -8.36 2.40 -6.36
N ILE A 83 -7.80 1.90 -5.26
CA ILE A 83 -8.26 0.63 -4.68
C ILE A 83 -9.70 0.74 -4.19
N LYS A 84 -10.05 1.85 -3.55
CA LYS A 84 -11.42 2.06 -3.10
C LYS A 84 -12.41 2.03 -4.26
N GLN A 85 -12.05 2.64 -5.38
CA GLN A 85 -12.90 2.62 -6.55
C GLN A 85 -13.10 1.21 -7.09
N ARG A 86 -12.06 0.40 -7.09
CA ARG A 86 -12.18 -0.99 -7.52
C ARG A 86 -13.10 -1.78 -6.58
N ILE A 87 -12.98 -1.55 -5.27
CA ILE A 87 -13.81 -2.21 -4.29
C ILE A 87 -15.27 -1.80 -4.46
N GLU A 88 -15.52 -0.51 -4.61
CA GLU A 88 -16.87 0.01 -4.80
C GLU A 88 -17.50 -0.51 -6.08
N GLY A 89 -16.71 -0.60 -7.15
CA GLY A 89 -17.19 -1.16 -8.40
C GLY A 89 -17.62 -2.61 -8.28
N LYS A 90 -16.93 -3.37 -7.45
CA LYS A 90 -17.31 -4.78 -7.21
C LYS A 90 -18.54 -4.90 -6.32
N ALA A 91 -18.71 -3.95 -5.41
CA ALA A 91 -19.82 -3.99 -4.46
C ALA A 91 -21.14 -3.59 -5.11
N SER A 92 -21.10 -2.90 -6.22
CA SER A 92 -22.33 -2.46 -6.90
C SER A 92 -22.89 -3.47 -7.94
#